data_f26495b78da2a7b6fdcca8ffd49592ae
#
_entry.id   f26495b78da2a7b6fdcca8ffd49592ae
#
_cell.length_a   1.000
_cell.length_b   1.000
_cell.length_c   1.000
_cell.angle_alpha   90.00
_cell.angle_beta   90.00
_cell.angle_gamma   90.00
#
_symmetry.space_group_name_H-M   'P 1'
#
loop_
_entity.id
_entity.type
_entity.pdbx_description
1 polymer ?
#
loop_
_entity_poly.entity_id
_entity_poly.type
_entity_poly.pdbx_seq_one_letter_code
_entity_poly.pdbx_strand_id
1 'polypeptide(L)'
;WMVEYHLTIVERLAMELCDIYTDADRNIVQALVWFHDFGKPIDEENERAVTLSEGPKVMLACGFPQEFIDAVVERWKLMEQKNEIDIRTTPIETQIVSSADGASHFTGVFYASYFNEDGDDFITTQKELAEKITKDWERKIVLPEVKKAFESRYRQARELLGEFPHAFLK
;
A
#
# COMPACT_ATOMS: atom_id res chain seq x y z
N TRP A 1 2.04 -6.40 14.16
CA TRP A 1 1.55 -5.08 13.72
C TRP A 1 1.05 -5.11 12.27
N MET A 2 1.71 -5.90 11.41
CA MET A 2 1.39 -5.96 9.98
C MET A 2 -0.08 -6.33 9.74
N VAL A 3 -0.62 -7.35 10.40
CA VAL A 3 -2.03 -7.74 10.24
C VAL A 3 -2.97 -6.69 10.82
N GLU A 4 -2.74 -6.27 12.07
CA GLU A 4 -3.69 -5.39 12.79
C GLU A 4 -3.68 -3.94 12.32
N TYR A 5 -2.50 -3.40 11.96
CA TYR A 5 -2.30 -1.98 11.66
C TYR A 5 -1.96 -1.66 10.21
N HIS A 6 -1.86 -2.69 9.35
CA HIS A 6 -1.65 -2.51 7.94
C HIS A 6 -2.72 -3.24 7.14
N LEU A 7 -2.67 -4.58 7.06
CA LEU A 7 -3.56 -5.34 6.18
C LEU A 7 -5.05 -5.10 6.46
N THR A 8 -5.46 -4.98 7.72
CA THR A 8 -6.87 -4.68 8.07
C THR A 8 -7.29 -3.26 7.68
N ILE A 9 -6.37 -2.29 7.72
CA ILE A 9 -6.64 -0.92 7.25
C ILE A 9 -6.73 -0.91 5.73
N VAL A 10 -5.80 -1.57 5.04
CA VAL A 10 -5.82 -1.71 3.57
C VAL A 10 -7.12 -2.38 3.13
N GLU A 11 -7.51 -3.49 3.76
CA GLU A 11 -8.76 -4.19 3.43
C GLU A 11 -9.98 -3.30 3.59
N ARG A 12 -10.09 -2.58 4.72
CA ARG A 12 -11.22 -1.67 4.95
C ARG A 12 -11.30 -0.58 3.90
N LEU A 13 -10.19 0.09 3.60
CA LEU A 13 -10.15 1.12 2.56
C LEU A 13 -10.47 0.55 1.17
N ALA A 14 -9.92 -0.61 0.83
CA ALA A 14 -10.16 -1.26 -0.43
C ALA A 14 -11.64 -1.66 -0.59
N MET A 15 -12.28 -2.14 0.48
CA MET A 15 -13.72 -2.48 0.44
C MET A 15 -14.62 -1.24 0.32
N GLU A 16 -14.29 -0.13 0.98
CA GLU A 16 -14.98 1.15 0.77
C GLU A 16 -14.83 1.67 -0.67
N LEU A 17 -13.66 1.47 -1.27
CA LEU A 17 -13.44 1.81 -2.68
C LEU A 17 -14.23 0.91 -3.65
N CYS A 18 -14.40 -0.37 -3.35
CA CYS A 18 -15.28 -1.25 -4.13
C CYS A 18 -16.75 -0.81 -4.09
N ASP A 19 -17.19 -0.11 -3.04
CA ASP A 19 -18.55 0.43 -2.99
C ASP A 19 -18.70 1.67 -3.91
N ILE A 20 -17.59 2.35 -4.26
CA ILE A 20 -17.54 3.46 -5.21
C ILE A 20 -17.32 2.94 -6.65
N TYR A 21 -16.37 2.03 -6.83
CA TYR A 21 -15.97 1.46 -8.12
C TYR A 21 -16.64 0.09 -8.31
N THR A 22 -17.93 0.10 -8.63
CA THR A 22 -18.80 -1.09 -8.66
C THR A 22 -18.52 -2.07 -9.81
N ASP A 23 -17.68 -1.70 -10.76
CA ASP A 23 -17.16 -2.54 -11.84
C ASP A 23 -15.93 -3.37 -11.43
N ALA A 24 -15.34 -3.10 -10.25
CA ALA A 24 -14.25 -3.90 -9.69
C ALA A 24 -14.75 -5.27 -9.21
N ASP A 25 -13.97 -6.33 -9.48
CA ASP A 25 -14.21 -7.63 -8.83
C ASP A 25 -13.76 -7.58 -7.37
N ARG A 26 -14.75 -7.47 -6.47
CA ARG A 26 -14.53 -7.37 -5.02
C ARG A 26 -13.76 -8.56 -4.44
N ASN A 27 -13.91 -9.75 -5.00
CA ASN A 27 -13.20 -10.94 -4.53
C ASN A 27 -11.72 -10.86 -4.92
N ILE A 28 -11.42 -10.40 -6.15
CA ILE A 28 -10.02 -10.16 -6.57
C ILE A 28 -9.39 -9.07 -5.71
N VAL A 29 -10.09 -7.96 -5.45
CA VAL A 29 -9.58 -6.89 -4.57
C VAL A 29 -9.26 -7.45 -3.18
N GLN A 30 -10.18 -8.18 -2.56
CA GLN A 30 -9.97 -8.75 -1.24
C GLN A 30 -8.78 -9.74 -1.21
N ALA A 31 -8.71 -10.63 -2.18
CA ALA A 31 -7.59 -11.56 -2.28
C ALA A 31 -6.26 -10.83 -2.50
N LEU A 32 -6.24 -9.81 -3.35
CA LEU A 32 -5.05 -9.02 -3.64
C LEU A 32 -4.55 -8.26 -2.40
N VAL A 33 -5.45 -7.76 -1.54
CA VAL A 33 -5.08 -7.14 -0.25
C VAL A 33 -4.27 -8.09 0.61
N TRP A 34 -4.68 -9.35 0.74
CA TRP A 34 -3.96 -10.33 1.55
C TRP A 34 -2.74 -10.91 0.87
N PHE A 35 -2.71 -10.86 -0.45
CA PHE A 35 -1.61 -11.38 -1.27
C PHE A 35 -0.44 -10.41 -1.39
N HIS A 36 -0.68 -9.09 -1.36
CA HIS A 36 0.32 -8.11 -1.78
C HIS A 36 1.60 -8.10 -0.92
N ASP A 37 1.48 -8.34 0.37
CA ASP A 37 2.58 -8.40 1.33
C ASP A 37 2.78 -9.83 1.90
N PHE A 38 2.30 -10.87 1.20
CA PHE A 38 2.32 -12.25 1.68
C PHE A 38 3.73 -12.74 2.05
N GLY A 39 4.72 -12.41 1.27
CA GLY A 39 6.11 -12.85 1.48
C GLY A 39 6.81 -12.13 2.63
N LYS A 40 6.40 -10.92 2.96
CA LYS A 40 7.09 -10.03 3.89
C LYS A 40 7.27 -10.58 5.31
N PRO A 41 6.26 -11.18 5.97
CA PRO A 41 6.45 -11.81 7.28
C PRO A 41 7.23 -13.12 7.24
N ILE A 42 7.46 -13.70 6.06
CA ILE A 42 8.17 -14.97 5.89
C ILE A 42 9.66 -14.70 5.65
N ASP A 43 9.97 -13.81 4.71
CA ASP A 43 11.33 -13.40 4.36
C ASP A 43 11.28 -12.00 3.74
N GLU A 44 11.55 -10.98 4.55
CA GLU A 44 11.45 -9.57 4.15
C GLU A 44 12.44 -9.20 3.03
N GLU A 45 13.64 -9.77 3.04
CA GLU A 45 14.67 -9.51 2.01
C GLU A 45 14.27 -10.10 0.65
N ASN A 46 13.55 -11.23 0.65
CA ASN A 46 13.12 -11.94 -0.55
C ASN A 46 11.59 -11.95 -0.72
N GLU A 47 10.88 -10.97 -0.14
CA GLU A 47 9.40 -10.92 -0.10
C GLU A 47 8.73 -11.20 -1.45
N ARG A 48 9.25 -10.63 -2.54
CA ARG A 48 8.69 -10.81 -3.89
C ARG A 48 8.83 -12.24 -4.40
N ALA A 49 9.99 -12.85 -4.20
CA ALA A 49 10.23 -14.22 -4.61
C ALA A 49 9.36 -15.19 -3.82
N VAL A 50 9.24 -14.98 -2.51
CA VAL A 50 8.38 -15.78 -1.63
C VAL A 50 6.89 -15.60 -2.00
N THR A 51 6.43 -14.37 -2.23
CA THR A 51 5.05 -14.12 -2.66
C THR A 51 4.71 -14.87 -3.94
N LEU A 52 5.59 -14.83 -4.95
CA LEU A 52 5.36 -15.53 -6.22
C LEU A 52 5.46 -17.04 -6.13
N SER A 53 6.36 -17.58 -5.30
CA SER A 53 6.57 -19.02 -5.22
C SER A 53 5.60 -19.73 -4.28
N GLU A 54 5.22 -19.12 -3.17
CA GLU A 54 4.42 -19.75 -2.12
C GLU A 54 2.97 -19.24 -2.09
N GLY A 55 2.71 -17.98 -2.39
CA GLY A 55 1.37 -17.41 -2.36
C GLY A 55 0.36 -18.17 -3.22
N PRO A 56 0.64 -18.46 -4.52
CA PRO A 56 -0.25 -19.24 -5.36
C PRO A 56 -0.53 -20.65 -4.84
N LYS A 57 0.47 -21.30 -4.22
CA LYS A 57 0.31 -22.65 -3.64
C LYS A 57 -0.64 -22.61 -2.44
N VAL A 58 -0.52 -21.59 -1.60
CA VAL A 58 -1.43 -21.41 -0.45
C VAL A 58 -2.84 -21.15 -0.93
N MET A 59 -3.03 -20.26 -1.91
CA MET A 59 -4.35 -20.02 -2.49
C MET A 59 -4.97 -21.29 -3.08
N LEU A 60 -4.18 -22.10 -3.83
CA LEU A 60 -4.63 -23.37 -4.37
C LEU A 60 -5.04 -24.36 -3.26
N ALA A 61 -4.22 -24.44 -2.21
CA ALA A 61 -4.52 -25.29 -1.05
C ALA A 61 -5.78 -24.87 -0.29
N CYS A 62 -6.11 -23.56 -0.33
CA CYS A 62 -7.37 -23.00 0.19
C CYS A 62 -8.57 -23.24 -0.75
N GLY A 63 -8.37 -23.86 -1.92
CA GLY A 63 -9.44 -24.21 -2.84
C GLY A 63 -9.80 -23.13 -3.87
N PHE A 64 -8.99 -22.09 -4.01
CA PHE A 64 -9.22 -21.11 -5.09
C PHE A 64 -8.91 -21.73 -6.46
N PRO A 65 -9.74 -21.47 -7.49
CA PRO A 65 -9.48 -21.97 -8.84
C PRO A 65 -8.27 -21.27 -9.47
N GLN A 66 -7.53 -21.99 -10.32
CA GLN A 66 -6.30 -21.50 -10.94
C GLN A 66 -6.50 -20.16 -11.68
N GLU A 67 -7.59 -20.03 -12.40
CA GLU A 67 -7.93 -18.78 -13.12
C GLU A 67 -8.03 -17.56 -12.18
N PHE A 68 -8.62 -17.75 -10.99
CA PHE A 68 -8.70 -16.70 -9.99
C PHE A 68 -7.30 -16.35 -9.41
N ILE A 69 -6.50 -17.37 -9.13
CA ILE A 69 -5.12 -17.20 -8.66
C ILE A 69 -4.30 -16.41 -9.68
N ASP A 70 -4.38 -16.80 -10.96
CA ASP A 70 -3.67 -16.14 -12.06
C ASP A 70 -4.07 -14.66 -12.16
N ALA A 71 -5.37 -14.35 -12.03
CA ALA A 71 -5.86 -12.98 -12.02
C ALA A 71 -5.30 -12.14 -10.84
N VAL A 72 -5.24 -12.69 -9.64
CA VAL A 72 -4.66 -12.02 -8.45
C VAL A 72 -3.15 -11.78 -8.66
N VAL A 73 -2.42 -12.80 -9.12
CA VAL A 73 -0.97 -12.69 -9.38
C VAL A 73 -0.66 -11.64 -10.46
N GLU A 74 -1.47 -11.57 -11.50
CA GLU A 74 -1.32 -10.56 -12.55
C GLU A 74 -1.47 -9.14 -11.99
N ARG A 75 -2.52 -8.87 -11.18
CA ARG A 75 -2.74 -7.57 -10.53
C ARG A 75 -1.61 -7.21 -9.58
N TRP A 76 -1.15 -8.19 -8.81
CA TRP A 76 0.00 -8.00 -7.94
C TRP A 76 1.29 -7.60 -8.70
N LYS A 77 1.60 -8.28 -9.81
CA LYS A 77 2.74 -7.94 -10.67
C LYS A 77 2.68 -6.50 -11.18
N LEU A 78 1.49 -6.02 -11.51
CA LEU A 78 1.29 -4.62 -11.93
C LEU A 78 1.55 -3.65 -10.76
N MET A 79 1.09 -3.97 -9.53
CA MET A 79 1.39 -3.15 -8.35
C MET A 79 2.90 -3.03 -8.11
N GLU A 80 3.63 -4.13 -8.30
CA GLU A 80 5.07 -4.16 -8.09
C GLU A 80 5.85 -3.33 -9.13
N GLN A 81 5.27 -3.05 -10.28
CA GLN A 81 5.84 -2.21 -11.32
C GLN A 81 5.54 -0.71 -11.15
N LYS A 82 5.04 -0.27 -10.00
CA LYS A 82 4.68 1.13 -9.68
C LYS A 82 5.75 2.19 -9.94
N ASN A 83 7.01 1.77 -10.13
CA ASN A 83 8.11 2.66 -10.50
C ASN A 83 8.34 2.72 -12.02
N GLU A 84 7.79 1.79 -12.78
CA GLU A 84 8.02 1.57 -14.21
C GLU A 84 6.79 1.94 -15.04
N ILE A 85 5.59 1.71 -14.49
CA ILE A 85 4.32 1.99 -15.14
C ILE A 85 3.47 2.97 -14.34
N ASP A 86 2.55 3.62 -15.01
CA ASP A 86 1.51 4.42 -14.36
C ASP A 86 0.38 3.51 -13.88
N ILE A 87 0.22 3.37 -12.58
CA ILE A 87 -0.83 2.55 -11.96
C ILE A 87 -2.24 2.96 -12.44
N ARG A 88 -2.47 4.22 -12.83
CA ARG A 88 -3.75 4.69 -13.39
C ARG A 88 -4.15 4.00 -14.68
N THR A 89 -3.22 3.35 -15.37
CA THR A 89 -3.47 2.62 -16.61
C THR A 89 -3.73 1.12 -16.40
N THR A 90 -3.69 0.65 -15.16
CA THR A 90 -3.89 -0.75 -14.79
C THR A 90 -5.37 -1.05 -14.52
N PRO A 91 -5.77 -2.33 -14.40
CA PRO A 91 -7.11 -2.71 -13.97
C PRO A 91 -7.52 -2.03 -12.66
N ILE A 92 -8.82 -1.79 -12.49
CA ILE A 92 -9.35 -1.04 -11.36
C ILE A 92 -9.02 -1.69 -10.00
N GLU A 93 -8.97 -3.02 -9.93
CA GLU A 93 -8.61 -3.77 -8.73
C GLU A 93 -7.18 -3.42 -8.27
N THR A 94 -6.24 -3.30 -9.22
CA THR A 94 -4.85 -2.87 -8.96
C THR A 94 -4.81 -1.45 -8.42
N GLN A 95 -5.57 -0.52 -9.02
CA GLN A 95 -5.64 0.87 -8.59
C GLN A 95 -6.22 1.00 -7.19
N ILE A 96 -7.27 0.23 -6.88
CA ILE A 96 -7.92 0.19 -5.56
C ILE A 96 -6.91 -0.25 -4.50
N VAL A 97 -6.28 -1.42 -4.68
CA VAL A 97 -5.38 -1.96 -3.66
C VAL A 97 -4.12 -1.12 -3.53
N SER A 98 -3.54 -0.63 -4.63
CA SER A 98 -2.40 0.28 -4.58
C SER A 98 -2.72 1.57 -3.83
N SER A 99 -3.91 2.16 -4.07
CA SER A 99 -4.32 3.39 -3.38
C SER A 99 -4.63 3.14 -1.90
N ALA A 100 -5.24 2.02 -1.56
CA ALA A 100 -5.54 1.63 -0.19
C ALA A 100 -4.25 1.33 0.60
N ASP A 101 -3.30 0.60 0.01
CA ASP A 101 -1.98 0.33 0.57
C ASP A 101 -1.22 1.64 0.85
N GLY A 102 -1.07 2.50 -0.16
CA GLY A 102 -0.42 3.80 0.01
C GLY A 102 -1.09 4.66 1.08
N ALA A 103 -2.43 4.69 1.14
CA ALA A 103 -3.18 5.48 2.11
C ALA A 103 -3.09 4.90 3.54
N SER A 104 -2.95 3.58 3.70
CA SER A 104 -2.79 2.95 5.01
C SER A 104 -1.56 3.49 5.75
N HIS A 105 -0.50 3.81 5.03
CA HIS A 105 0.74 4.37 5.59
C HIS A 105 0.54 5.77 6.21
N PHE A 106 -0.48 6.52 5.77
CA PHE A 106 -0.87 7.80 6.37
C PHE A 106 -1.82 7.63 7.56
N THR A 107 -1.97 6.41 8.08
CA THR A 107 -2.86 6.11 9.20
C THR A 107 -2.05 5.70 10.43
N GLY A 108 -2.36 6.31 11.58
CA GLY A 108 -1.67 6.01 12.83
C GLY A 108 -0.22 6.47 12.85
N VAL A 109 0.66 5.61 13.36
CA VAL A 109 2.08 5.93 13.62
C VAL A 109 3.03 5.35 12.58
N PHE A 110 2.54 4.87 11.44
CA PHE A 110 3.34 4.13 10.46
C PHE A 110 4.66 4.83 10.11
N TYR A 111 4.61 6.08 9.67
CA TYR A 111 5.84 6.81 9.35
C TYR A 111 6.67 7.20 10.57
N ALA A 112 6.02 7.40 11.73
CA ALA A 112 6.73 7.75 12.95
C ALA A 112 7.53 6.56 13.51
N SER A 113 7.15 5.31 13.21
CA SER A 113 7.86 4.12 13.68
C SER A 113 9.28 4.04 13.12
N TYR A 114 9.53 4.54 11.93
CA TYR A 114 10.85 4.56 11.31
C TYR A 114 11.91 5.31 12.13
N PHE A 115 11.53 6.30 12.91
CA PHE A 115 12.47 7.00 13.81
C PHE A 115 12.90 6.15 15.01
N ASN A 116 12.26 5.00 15.24
CA ASN A 116 12.62 4.06 16.31
C ASN A 116 13.31 2.80 15.77
N GLU A 117 13.38 2.62 14.46
CA GLU A 117 14.01 1.47 13.83
C GLU A 117 15.49 1.78 13.56
N ASP A 118 16.36 0.87 14.00
CA ASP A 118 17.71 0.58 13.50
C ASP A 118 18.87 1.58 13.61
N GLY A 119 18.90 2.43 14.61
CA GLY A 119 20.16 3.13 14.95
C GLY A 119 20.70 4.09 13.89
N ASP A 120 19.94 4.37 12.83
CA ASP A 120 20.27 5.40 11.88
C ASP A 120 20.14 6.79 12.51
N ASP A 121 20.98 7.72 12.04
CA ASP A 121 20.85 9.09 12.53
C ASP A 121 19.53 9.72 12.01
N PHE A 122 18.99 10.64 12.79
CA PHE A 122 17.72 11.31 12.50
C PHE A 122 17.65 11.90 11.08
N ILE A 123 18.75 12.44 10.56
CA ILE A 123 18.80 13.08 9.23
C ILE A 123 18.68 12.04 8.11
N THR A 124 19.32 10.90 8.28
CA THR A 124 19.21 9.78 7.32
C THR A 124 17.79 9.26 7.28
N THR A 125 17.21 8.93 8.42
CA THR A 125 15.81 8.48 8.52
C THR A 125 14.84 9.51 7.92
N GLN A 126 15.04 10.79 8.20
CA GLN A 126 14.20 11.87 7.65
C GLN A 126 14.23 11.93 6.11
N LYS A 127 15.42 11.73 5.49
CA LYS A 127 15.54 11.69 4.02
C LYS A 127 14.84 10.49 3.40
N GLU A 128 15.04 9.31 3.97
CA GLU A 128 14.38 8.08 3.50
C GLU A 128 12.86 8.16 3.63
N LEU A 129 12.38 8.72 4.73
CA LEU A 129 10.96 8.99 4.91
C LEU A 129 10.41 9.99 3.89
N ALA A 130 11.18 11.02 3.53
CA ALA A 130 10.77 11.99 2.51
C ALA A 130 10.52 11.30 1.15
N GLU A 131 11.43 10.41 0.76
CA GLU A 131 11.29 9.63 -0.47
C GLU A 131 10.09 8.67 -0.39
N LYS A 132 9.92 7.96 0.74
CA LYS A 132 8.82 7.02 0.95
C LYS A 132 7.47 7.72 0.94
N ILE A 133 7.30 8.80 1.70
CA ILE A 133 6.06 9.59 1.76
C ILE A 133 5.69 10.11 0.36
N THR A 134 6.68 10.65 -0.37
CA THR A 134 6.48 11.13 -1.73
C THR A 134 6.05 10.00 -2.67
N LYS A 135 6.73 8.86 -2.61
CA LYS A 135 6.42 7.68 -3.43
C LYS A 135 5.02 7.13 -3.14
N ASP A 136 4.65 7.00 -1.88
CA ASP A 136 3.32 6.52 -1.48
C ASP A 136 2.24 7.49 -1.98
N TRP A 137 2.43 8.80 -1.84
CA TRP A 137 1.49 9.81 -2.29
C TRP A 137 1.37 9.94 -3.81
N GLU A 138 2.50 9.99 -4.52
CA GLU A 138 2.49 10.29 -5.95
C GLU A 138 2.28 9.06 -6.84
N ARG A 139 2.73 7.88 -6.39
CA ARG A 139 2.77 6.68 -7.24
C ARG A 139 1.78 5.60 -6.81
N LYS A 140 1.52 5.43 -5.50
CA LYS A 140 0.58 4.42 -5.03
C LYS A 140 -0.85 4.95 -4.97
N ILE A 141 -1.07 6.15 -4.39
CA ILE A 141 -2.40 6.73 -4.28
C ILE A 141 -2.78 7.38 -5.61
N VAL A 142 -3.50 6.64 -6.45
CA VAL A 142 -3.89 7.11 -7.79
C VAL A 142 -5.36 7.50 -7.89
N LEU A 143 -6.21 7.02 -6.97
CA LEU A 143 -7.63 7.31 -6.96
C LEU A 143 -7.92 8.69 -6.32
N PRO A 144 -8.70 9.56 -7.00
CA PRO A 144 -8.92 10.94 -6.56
C PRO A 144 -9.66 11.05 -5.23
N GLU A 145 -10.58 10.13 -4.92
CA GLU A 145 -11.31 10.08 -3.65
C GLU A 145 -10.35 9.86 -2.49
N VAL A 146 -9.38 8.96 -2.66
CA VAL A 146 -8.35 8.66 -1.65
C VAL A 146 -7.43 9.86 -1.47
N LYS A 147 -6.95 10.47 -2.57
CA LYS A 147 -6.15 11.71 -2.48
C LYS A 147 -6.90 12.80 -1.71
N LYS A 148 -8.16 13.03 -2.04
CA LYS A 148 -8.98 14.03 -1.36
C LYS A 148 -9.15 13.73 0.13
N ALA A 149 -9.44 12.48 0.49
CA ALA A 149 -9.67 12.07 1.87
C ALA A 149 -8.39 12.12 2.72
N PHE A 150 -7.23 11.86 2.12
CA PHE A 150 -5.95 11.76 2.83
C PHE A 150 -5.06 13.00 2.72
N GLU A 151 -5.46 14.05 2.02
CA GLU A 151 -4.64 15.25 1.82
C GLU A 151 -4.16 15.88 3.13
N SER A 152 -5.02 15.99 4.13
CA SER A 152 -4.63 16.54 5.44
C SER A 152 -3.60 15.66 6.15
N ARG A 153 -3.71 14.34 6.03
CA ARG A 153 -2.75 13.39 6.61
C ARG A 153 -1.41 13.44 5.88
N TYR A 154 -1.43 13.59 4.55
CA TYR A 154 -0.23 13.82 3.76
C TYR A 154 0.51 15.08 4.23
N ARG A 155 -0.19 16.19 4.46
CA ARG A 155 0.41 17.42 4.99
C ARG A 155 1.03 17.20 6.37
N GLN A 156 0.33 16.49 7.28
CA GLN A 156 0.88 16.13 8.59
C GLN A 156 2.14 15.25 8.48
N ALA A 157 2.16 14.29 7.57
CA ALA A 157 3.35 13.46 7.33
C ALA A 157 4.54 14.32 6.83
N ARG A 158 4.29 15.36 6.01
CA ARG A 158 5.33 16.32 5.58
C ARG A 158 5.90 17.13 6.74
N GLU A 159 5.10 17.42 7.77
CA GLU A 159 5.57 18.10 8.98
C GLU A 159 6.62 17.27 9.77
N LEU A 160 6.51 15.93 9.74
CA LEU A 160 7.55 15.06 10.30
C LEU A 160 8.91 15.24 9.59
N LEU A 161 8.89 15.73 8.35
CA LEU A 161 10.09 16.02 7.57
C LEU A 161 10.59 17.45 7.75
N GLY A 162 9.98 18.24 8.66
CA GLY A 162 10.36 19.62 8.93
C GLY A 162 9.75 20.65 7.95
N GLU A 163 8.73 20.28 7.19
CA GLU A 163 8.01 21.21 6.31
C GLU A 163 6.89 21.92 7.08
N PHE A 164 7.25 22.97 7.79
CA PHE A 164 6.31 23.71 8.62
C PHE A 164 5.59 24.84 7.87
N PRO A 165 4.36 25.19 8.27
CA PRO A 165 3.66 26.37 7.73
C PRO A 165 4.42 27.64 8.07
N HIS A 166 4.33 28.67 7.20
CA HIS A 166 4.96 29.96 7.44
C HIS A 166 4.43 30.68 8.71
N ALA A 167 3.23 30.35 9.15
CA ALA A 167 2.63 30.88 10.36
C ALA A 167 1.78 29.80 11.05
N PHE A 168 2.03 29.61 12.36
CA PHE A 168 1.29 28.65 13.19
C PHE A 168 0.02 29.23 13.81
N LEU A 169 0.02 30.55 14.03
CA LEU A 169 -1.11 31.26 14.63
C LEU A 169 -1.64 32.27 13.61
N LYS A 170 -2.84 32.00 13.11
CA LYS A 170 -3.59 32.91 12.22
C LYS A 170 -4.95 33.18 12.81
#